data_077c0dadf566656e66365c7ab43c530e
#
_entry.id   077c0dadf566656e66365c7ab43c530e
#
_cell.length_a   1.000
_cell.length_b   1.000
_cell.length_c   1.000
_cell.angle_alpha   90.00
_cell.angle_beta   90.00
_cell.angle_gamma   90.00
#
_symmetry.space_group_name_H-M   'P 1'
#
loop_
_entity.id
_entity.type
_entity.pdbx_description
1 polymer ?
#
loop_
_entity_poly.entity_id
_entity_poly.type
_entity_poly.pdbx_seq_one_letter_code
_entity_poly.pdbx_strand_id
1 'polypeptide(L)'
;MCIRDSFYREWKARLPARGRRAAPELALHAARDFFYGVLFCTLPWFAWKGAWTNILLGVIVAEIILTLWDFVVEIAVRRDLGDVYAGERVTHAIMGIMYGAMLANLAPTLISWSGSPTALSIEPAMISEWMRLLLTAMGAGVVVSGLRDLYAAIGLPGGGWPWATFR
;
A
#
# COMPACT_ATOMS: atom_id res chain seq x y z
N MET A 1 4.68 1.04 -0.92
CA MET A 1 4.97 2.34 -0.25
C MET A 1 6.45 2.67 -0.38
N CYS A 2 6.80 3.88 -0.76
CA CYS A 2 8.20 4.28 -0.91
C CYS A 2 8.68 4.93 0.40
N ILE A 3 9.91 4.61 0.85
CA ILE A 3 10.56 5.23 2.02
C ILE A 3 10.47 6.77 1.94
N ARG A 4 10.52 7.32 0.73
CA ARG A 4 10.42 8.76 0.47
C ARG A 4 9.01 9.33 0.73
N ASP A 5 7.97 8.57 0.45
CA ASP A 5 6.58 8.92 0.76
C ASP A 5 6.36 8.98 2.28
N SER A 6 6.82 7.96 3.01
CA SER A 6 6.84 7.98 4.47
C SER A 6 7.62 9.19 5.01
N PHE A 7 8.73 9.58 4.36
CA PHE A 7 9.49 10.75 4.79
C PHE A 7 8.66 12.04 4.73
N TYR A 8 7.96 12.31 3.62
CA TYR A 8 7.13 13.52 3.52
C TYR A 8 5.98 13.50 4.50
N ARG A 9 5.28 12.39 4.62
CA ARG A 9 4.12 12.22 5.47
C ARG A 9 4.47 12.23 6.95
N GLU A 10 5.51 11.52 7.34
CA GLU A 10 5.89 11.36 8.72
C GLU A 10 6.78 12.48 9.24
N TRP A 11 7.79 12.88 8.46
CA TRP A 11 8.80 13.84 8.90
C TRP A 11 8.48 15.28 8.54
N LYS A 12 7.87 15.53 7.39
CA LYS A 12 7.49 16.89 6.98
C LYS A 12 6.11 17.26 7.48
N ALA A 13 5.08 16.49 7.15
CA ALA A 13 3.70 16.78 7.54
C ALA A 13 3.37 16.34 8.98
N ARG A 14 4.11 15.37 9.54
CA ARG A 14 3.90 14.79 10.89
C ARG A 14 2.46 14.33 11.10
N LEU A 15 1.86 13.68 10.10
CA LEU A 15 0.45 13.29 10.12
C LEU A 15 0.06 12.48 11.34
N PRO A 16 0.84 11.46 11.80
CA PRO A 16 0.47 10.70 12.99
C PRO A 16 0.31 11.55 14.25
N ALA A 17 1.00 12.70 14.32
CA ALA A 17 0.90 13.63 15.46
C ALA A 17 -0.24 14.64 15.34
N ARG A 18 -0.95 14.70 14.17
CA ARG A 18 -2.05 15.65 13.91
C ARG A 18 -3.40 15.20 14.46
N GLY A 19 -3.47 14.00 15.06
CA GLY A 19 -4.66 13.47 15.71
C GLY A 19 -5.84 13.26 14.74
N ARG A 20 -7.05 13.54 15.21
CA ARG A 20 -8.29 13.28 14.45
C ARG A 20 -8.38 13.95 13.07
N ARG A 21 -7.66 15.04 12.85
CA ARG A 21 -7.66 15.74 11.54
C ARG A 21 -7.01 14.91 10.43
N ALA A 22 -6.00 14.12 10.77
CA ALA A 22 -5.31 13.24 9.81
C ALA A 22 -5.88 11.81 9.79
N ALA A 23 -6.81 11.48 10.70
CA ALA A 23 -7.35 10.12 10.82
C ALA A 23 -7.93 9.53 9.53
N PRO A 24 -8.69 10.26 8.68
CA PRO A 24 -9.20 9.70 7.44
C PRO A 24 -8.09 9.31 6.46
N GLU A 25 -7.07 10.15 6.31
CA GLU A 25 -5.90 9.88 5.46
C GLU A 25 -5.10 8.70 5.99
N LEU A 26 -4.82 8.65 7.31
CA LEU A 26 -4.11 7.54 7.93
C LEU A 26 -4.86 6.20 7.83
N ALA A 27 -6.19 6.20 7.96
CA ALA A 27 -6.99 4.99 7.82
C ALA A 27 -6.98 4.45 6.38
N LEU A 28 -7.05 5.33 5.37
CA LEU A 28 -6.93 4.94 3.97
C LEU A 28 -5.53 4.40 3.64
N HIS A 29 -4.50 5.03 4.17
CA HIS A 29 -3.13 4.53 4.04
C HIS A 29 -2.97 3.14 4.67
N ALA A 30 -3.48 2.94 5.89
CA ALA A 30 -3.45 1.65 6.54
C ALA A 30 -4.16 0.57 5.72
N ALA A 31 -5.36 0.86 5.20
CA ALA A 31 -6.10 -0.07 4.35
C ALA A 31 -5.31 -0.43 3.10
N ARG A 32 -4.75 0.55 2.40
CA ARG A 32 -3.92 0.35 1.21
C ARG A 32 -2.66 -0.46 1.52
N ASP A 33 -1.99 -0.17 2.63
CA ASP A 33 -0.80 -0.88 3.06
C ASP A 33 -1.08 -2.37 3.31
N PHE A 34 -2.26 -2.73 3.82
CA PHE A 34 -2.66 -4.14 3.96
C PHE A 34 -2.86 -4.83 2.61
N PHE A 35 -3.45 -4.15 1.60
CA PHE A 35 -3.56 -4.71 0.26
C PHE A 35 -2.18 -4.92 -0.38
N TYR A 36 -1.27 -3.96 -0.28
CA TYR A 36 0.12 -4.12 -0.74
C TYR A 36 0.83 -5.25 0.01
N GLY A 37 0.60 -5.37 1.32
CA GLY A 37 1.13 -6.47 2.12
C GLY A 37 0.72 -7.82 1.57
N VAL A 38 -0.57 -8.00 1.26
CA VAL A 38 -1.07 -9.24 0.63
C VAL A 38 -0.37 -9.47 -0.71
N LEU A 39 -0.33 -8.48 -1.61
CA LEU A 39 0.27 -8.63 -2.94
C LEU A 39 1.76 -8.97 -2.85
N PHE A 40 2.54 -8.22 -2.09
CA PHE A 40 4.00 -8.39 -2.01
C PHE A 40 4.42 -9.64 -1.23
N CYS A 41 3.64 -10.09 -0.26
CA CYS A 41 3.95 -11.31 0.47
C CYS A 41 3.49 -12.58 -0.25
N THR A 42 2.49 -12.50 -1.13
CA THR A 42 1.92 -13.69 -1.74
C THR A 42 2.30 -13.91 -3.19
N LEU A 43 2.25 -12.87 -4.05
CA LEU A 43 2.55 -13.01 -5.48
C LEU A 43 3.95 -13.57 -5.78
N PRO A 44 5.00 -13.30 -5.01
CA PRO A 44 6.30 -13.91 -5.26
C PRO A 44 6.35 -15.43 -5.05
N TRP A 45 5.40 -16.01 -4.30
CA TRP A 45 5.45 -17.39 -3.83
C TRP A 45 4.29 -18.26 -4.26
N PHE A 46 3.11 -17.67 -4.52
CA PHE A 46 1.88 -18.40 -4.76
C PHE A 46 1.29 -18.09 -6.12
N ALA A 47 0.81 -19.10 -6.80
CA ALA A 47 -0.07 -18.99 -7.96
C ALA A 47 -1.54 -19.02 -7.49
N TRP A 48 -2.30 -18.02 -7.89
CA TRP A 48 -3.71 -17.83 -7.54
C TRP A 48 -4.60 -18.34 -8.67
N LYS A 49 -4.82 -19.65 -8.78
CA LYS A 49 -5.47 -20.29 -9.91
C LYS A 49 -7.00 -20.39 -9.77
N GLY A 50 -7.71 -20.35 -10.88
CA GLY A 50 -9.17 -20.53 -10.95
C GLY A 50 -9.91 -19.44 -10.16
N ALA A 51 -10.78 -19.83 -9.23
CA ALA A 51 -11.55 -18.87 -8.42
C ALA A 51 -10.67 -17.93 -7.58
N TRP A 52 -9.47 -18.35 -7.19
CA TRP A 52 -8.51 -17.49 -6.47
C TRP A 52 -8.03 -16.32 -7.34
N THR A 53 -7.95 -16.48 -8.65
CA THR A 53 -7.63 -15.37 -9.57
C THR A 53 -8.66 -14.24 -9.44
N ASN A 54 -9.96 -14.58 -9.30
CA ASN A 54 -11.00 -13.56 -9.14
C ASN A 54 -10.88 -12.82 -7.80
N ILE A 55 -10.48 -13.53 -6.74
CA ILE A 55 -10.20 -12.92 -5.43
C ILE A 55 -9.02 -11.96 -5.56
N LEU A 56 -7.92 -12.40 -6.19
CA LEU A 56 -6.74 -11.56 -6.43
C LEU A 56 -7.10 -10.32 -7.27
N LEU A 57 -7.90 -10.49 -8.31
CA LEU A 57 -8.38 -9.37 -9.12
C LEU A 57 -9.22 -8.40 -8.29
N GLY A 58 -10.08 -8.91 -7.42
CA GLY A 58 -10.85 -8.10 -6.45
C GLY A 58 -9.94 -7.29 -5.52
N VAL A 59 -8.86 -7.91 -5.01
CA VAL A 59 -7.84 -7.24 -4.17
C VAL A 59 -7.17 -6.10 -4.95
N ILE A 60 -6.75 -6.36 -6.20
CA ILE A 60 -6.10 -5.35 -7.06
C ILE A 60 -7.06 -4.19 -7.36
N VAL A 61 -8.30 -4.49 -7.73
CA VAL A 61 -9.30 -3.44 -8.02
C VAL A 61 -9.62 -2.62 -6.78
N ALA A 62 -9.80 -3.26 -5.62
CA ALA A 62 -10.04 -2.56 -4.35
C ALA A 62 -8.86 -1.64 -3.98
N GLU A 63 -7.62 -2.12 -4.16
CA GLU A 63 -6.42 -1.32 -3.93
C GLU A 63 -6.37 -0.09 -4.84
N ILE A 64 -6.64 -0.24 -6.13
CA ILE A 64 -6.69 0.88 -7.10
C ILE A 64 -7.74 1.91 -6.68
N ILE A 65 -8.95 1.46 -6.31
CA ILE A 65 -10.02 2.35 -5.86
C ILE A 65 -9.60 3.10 -4.60
N LEU A 66 -9.00 2.42 -3.63
CA LEU A 66 -8.52 3.04 -2.40
C LEU A 66 -7.40 4.05 -2.68
N THR A 67 -6.48 3.74 -3.58
CA THR A 67 -5.40 4.65 -3.97
C THR A 67 -5.95 5.92 -4.63
N LEU A 68 -6.91 5.79 -5.53
CA LEU A 68 -7.55 6.95 -6.16
C LEU A 68 -8.35 7.78 -5.14
N TRP A 69 -9.04 7.12 -4.23
CA TRP A 69 -9.78 7.78 -3.16
C TRP A 69 -8.86 8.51 -2.18
N ASP A 70 -7.72 7.90 -1.85
CA ASP A 70 -6.69 8.49 -1.00
C ASP A 70 -6.20 9.83 -1.56
N PHE A 71 -5.94 9.93 -2.86
CA PHE A 71 -5.56 11.20 -3.51
C PHE A 71 -6.64 12.28 -3.36
N VAL A 72 -7.92 11.92 -3.39
CA VAL A 72 -9.01 12.88 -3.18
C VAL A 72 -9.04 13.36 -1.73
N VAL A 73 -8.93 12.44 -0.78
CA VAL A 73 -8.94 12.75 0.66
C VAL A 73 -7.71 13.54 1.08
N GLU A 74 -6.53 13.19 0.53
CA GLU A 74 -5.28 13.90 0.79
C GLU A 74 -5.39 15.39 0.48
N ILE A 75 -5.98 15.76 -0.66
CA ILE A 75 -6.18 17.18 -1.03
C ILE A 75 -7.02 17.90 0.02
N ALA A 76 -8.08 17.25 0.52
CA ALA A 76 -8.97 17.86 1.50
C ALA A 76 -8.30 18.00 2.88
N VAL A 77 -7.61 16.96 3.33
CA VAL A 77 -6.95 16.94 4.66
C VAL A 77 -5.73 17.85 4.69
N ARG A 78 -4.95 17.87 3.60
CA ARG A 78 -3.69 18.63 3.53
C ARG A 78 -3.90 20.11 3.28
N ARG A 79 -5.07 20.57 2.85
CA ARG A 79 -5.36 21.98 2.56
C ARG A 79 -4.99 22.89 3.73
N ASP A 80 -5.34 22.50 4.95
CA ASP A 80 -5.05 23.26 6.17
C ASP A 80 -3.66 22.98 6.76
N LEU A 81 -2.94 21.98 6.25
CA LEU A 81 -1.66 21.50 6.78
C LEU A 81 -0.45 21.93 5.93
N GLY A 82 -0.67 22.70 4.85
CA GLY A 82 0.41 23.21 4.00
C GLY A 82 0.50 22.56 2.61
N ASP A 83 -0.57 21.87 2.18
CA ASP A 83 -0.66 21.19 0.87
C ASP A 83 0.32 19.99 0.71
N VAL A 84 0.17 19.27 -0.40
CA VAL A 84 1.04 18.13 -0.76
C VAL A 84 2.33 18.64 -1.38
N TYR A 85 3.46 18.23 -0.84
CA TYR A 85 4.77 18.64 -1.33
C TYR A 85 5.03 18.18 -2.77
N ALA A 86 5.68 19.02 -3.59
CA ALA A 86 5.98 18.68 -4.98
C ALA A 86 6.74 17.35 -5.13
N GLY A 87 7.68 17.06 -4.24
CA GLY A 87 8.42 15.79 -4.24
C GLY A 87 7.55 14.58 -3.92
N GLU A 88 6.52 14.73 -3.11
CA GLU A 88 5.53 13.69 -2.81
C GLU A 88 4.67 13.39 -4.03
N ARG A 89 4.19 14.42 -4.73
CA ARG A 89 3.44 14.28 -6.01
C ARG A 89 4.25 13.55 -7.08
N VAL A 90 5.54 13.89 -7.24
CA VAL A 90 6.44 13.21 -8.20
C VAL A 90 6.63 11.75 -7.81
N THR A 91 6.79 11.45 -6.51
CA THR A 91 6.91 10.08 -6.02
C THR A 91 5.65 9.27 -6.31
N HIS A 92 4.46 9.83 -6.06
CA HIS A 92 3.18 9.18 -6.38
C HIS A 92 3.04 8.90 -7.88
N ALA A 93 3.42 9.84 -8.74
CA ALA A 93 3.39 9.65 -10.18
C ALA A 93 4.32 8.49 -10.64
N ILE A 94 5.56 8.46 -10.13
CA ILE A 94 6.51 7.37 -10.44
C ILE A 94 5.97 6.02 -9.95
N MET A 95 5.43 5.97 -8.73
CA MET A 95 4.84 4.75 -8.18
C MET A 95 3.66 4.27 -9.01
N GLY A 96 2.78 5.17 -9.46
CA GLY A 96 1.66 4.83 -10.35
C GLY A 96 2.11 4.24 -11.68
N ILE A 97 3.17 4.81 -12.30
CA ILE A 97 3.76 4.28 -13.53
C ILE A 97 4.33 2.87 -13.30
N MET A 98 5.10 2.68 -12.23
CA MET A 98 5.70 1.38 -11.89
C MET A 98 4.62 0.33 -11.58
N TYR A 99 3.57 0.72 -10.86
CA TYR A 99 2.46 -0.16 -10.55
C TYR A 99 1.69 -0.55 -11.81
N GLY A 100 1.41 0.39 -12.71
CA GLY A 100 0.79 0.11 -14.00
C GLY A 100 1.62 -0.84 -14.86
N ALA A 101 2.95 -0.67 -14.89
CA ALA A 101 3.85 -1.60 -15.58
C ALA A 101 3.83 -3.00 -14.95
N MET A 102 3.78 -3.10 -13.62
CA MET A 102 3.62 -4.39 -12.93
C MET A 102 2.31 -5.07 -13.32
N LEU A 103 1.19 -4.35 -13.31
CA LEU A 103 -0.12 -4.89 -13.70
C LEU A 103 -0.15 -5.36 -15.15
N ALA A 104 0.45 -4.60 -16.07
CA ALA A 104 0.56 -4.98 -17.47
C ALA A 104 1.34 -6.29 -17.64
N ASN A 105 2.43 -6.48 -16.89
CA ASN A 105 3.19 -7.73 -16.90
C ASN A 105 2.47 -8.89 -16.19
N LEU A 106 1.64 -8.62 -15.19
CA LEU A 106 0.86 -9.62 -14.48
C LEU A 106 -0.36 -10.11 -15.28
N ALA A 107 -0.92 -9.27 -16.14
CA ALA A 107 -2.15 -9.57 -16.86
C ALA A 107 -2.13 -10.91 -17.65
N PRO A 108 -1.09 -11.27 -18.43
CA PRO A 108 -1.03 -12.57 -19.09
C PRO A 108 -1.08 -13.74 -18.11
N THR A 109 -0.44 -13.59 -16.95
CA THR A 109 -0.43 -14.60 -15.89
C THR A 109 -1.82 -14.77 -15.27
N LEU A 110 -2.53 -13.68 -15.01
CA LEU A 110 -3.91 -13.72 -14.51
C LEU A 110 -4.85 -14.42 -15.50
N ILE A 111 -4.71 -14.15 -16.80
CA ILE A 111 -5.47 -14.81 -17.85
C ILE A 111 -5.20 -16.31 -17.84
N SER A 112 -3.95 -16.74 -17.75
CA SER A 112 -3.58 -18.15 -17.68
C SER A 112 -4.13 -18.82 -16.41
N TRP A 113 -4.03 -18.15 -15.26
CA TRP A 113 -4.53 -18.68 -13.98
C TRP A 113 -6.05 -18.78 -13.94
N SER A 114 -6.78 -17.87 -14.56
CA SER A 114 -8.24 -17.89 -14.58
C SER A 114 -8.81 -19.12 -15.31
N GLY A 115 -8.10 -19.63 -16.31
CA GLY A 115 -8.46 -20.85 -17.04
C GLY A 115 -8.00 -22.15 -16.38
N SER A 116 -7.31 -22.09 -15.23
CA SER A 116 -6.77 -23.25 -14.54
C SER A 116 -7.76 -23.77 -13.47
N PRO A 117 -7.65 -25.06 -13.05
CA PRO A 117 -8.39 -25.56 -11.89
C PRO A 117 -8.13 -24.72 -10.63
N THR A 118 -9.18 -24.52 -9.81
CA THR A 118 -9.08 -23.68 -8.61
C THR A 118 -8.09 -24.26 -7.61
N ALA A 119 -6.99 -23.55 -7.38
CA ALA A 119 -5.95 -23.91 -6.42
C ALA A 119 -5.16 -22.67 -6.01
N LEU A 120 -4.75 -22.63 -4.75
CA LEU A 120 -3.71 -21.73 -4.27
C LEU A 120 -2.44 -22.59 -4.07
N SER A 121 -1.55 -22.56 -5.04
CA SER A 121 -0.37 -23.44 -5.07
C SER A 121 0.92 -22.67 -4.82
N ILE A 122 1.86 -23.29 -4.12
CA ILE A 122 3.21 -22.74 -3.94
C ILE A 122 3.95 -22.89 -5.27
N GLU A 123 3.99 -21.83 -6.05
CA GLU A 123 4.68 -21.75 -7.33
C GLU A 123 5.47 -20.44 -7.36
N PRO A 124 6.74 -20.47 -6.95
CA PRO A 124 7.56 -19.26 -6.92
C PRO A 124 7.61 -18.58 -8.28
N ALA A 125 7.37 -17.26 -8.29
CA ALA A 125 7.45 -16.46 -9.51
C ALA A 125 8.81 -16.61 -10.19
N MET A 126 8.84 -16.55 -11.53
CA MET A 126 10.07 -16.70 -12.34
C MET A 126 10.97 -15.47 -12.28
N ILE A 127 11.27 -15.03 -11.07
CA ILE A 127 12.22 -13.97 -10.75
C ILE A 127 13.29 -14.52 -9.81
N SER A 128 14.41 -13.79 -9.65
CA SER A 128 15.48 -14.26 -8.75
C SER A 128 14.97 -14.43 -7.30
N GLU A 129 15.54 -15.38 -6.59
CA GLU A 129 15.20 -15.62 -5.17
C GLU A 129 15.40 -14.36 -4.33
N TRP A 130 16.49 -13.66 -4.55
CA TRP A 130 16.74 -12.36 -3.93
C TRP A 130 15.57 -11.38 -4.11
N MET A 131 15.03 -11.28 -5.34
CA MET A 131 13.92 -10.39 -5.63
C MET A 131 12.64 -10.83 -4.90
N ARG A 132 12.37 -12.13 -4.82
CA ARG A 132 11.23 -12.67 -4.03
C ARG A 132 11.35 -12.31 -2.56
N LEU A 133 12.54 -12.50 -1.97
CA LEU A 133 12.81 -12.14 -0.58
C LEU A 133 12.69 -10.63 -0.34
N LEU A 134 13.21 -9.81 -1.25
CA LEU A 134 13.08 -8.36 -1.17
C LEU A 134 11.62 -7.91 -1.19
N LEU A 135 10.81 -8.43 -2.12
CA LEU A 135 9.38 -8.10 -2.21
C LEU A 135 8.64 -8.52 -0.93
N THR A 136 8.95 -9.72 -0.41
CA THR A 136 8.34 -10.20 0.84
C THR A 136 8.73 -9.32 2.03
N ALA A 137 9.99 -8.94 2.14
CA ALA A 137 10.46 -8.03 3.20
C ALA A 137 9.80 -6.64 3.08
N MET A 138 9.65 -6.12 1.86
CA MET A 138 8.90 -4.88 1.61
C MET A 138 7.44 -5.03 2.01
N GLY A 139 6.79 -6.16 1.67
CA GLY A 139 5.41 -6.46 2.07
C GLY A 139 5.24 -6.47 3.59
N ALA A 140 6.14 -7.15 4.31
CA ALA A 140 6.14 -7.16 5.77
C ALA A 140 6.31 -5.74 6.35
N GLY A 141 7.23 -4.94 5.81
CA GLY A 141 7.45 -3.56 6.21
C GLY A 141 6.22 -2.67 5.99
N VAL A 142 5.52 -2.85 4.86
CA VAL A 142 4.29 -2.13 4.54
C VAL A 142 3.16 -2.51 5.51
N VAL A 143 3.01 -3.79 5.87
CA VAL A 143 2.04 -4.22 6.89
C VAL A 143 2.32 -3.57 8.25
N VAL A 144 3.58 -3.53 8.68
CA VAL A 144 3.97 -2.85 9.93
C VAL A 144 3.65 -1.35 9.87
N SER A 145 3.90 -0.70 8.73
CA SER A 145 3.52 0.70 8.50
C SER A 145 2.00 0.89 8.60
N GLY A 146 1.23 0.03 7.95
CA GLY A 146 -0.24 0.07 7.98
C GLY A 146 -0.81 -0.12 9.40
N LEU A 147 -0.25 -1.05 10.18
CA LEU A 147 -0.61 -1.24 11.59
C LEU A 147 -0.35 0.02 12.41
N ARG A 148 0.80 0.67 12.21
CA ARG A 148 1.13 1.92 12.89
C ARG A 148 0.18 3.05 12.50
N ASP A 149 -0.14 3.19 11.21
CA ASP A 149 -1.04 4.24 10.73
C ASP A 149 -2.47 4.01 11.25
N LEU A 150 -2.91 2.76 11.28
CA LEU A 150 -4.19 2.40 11.90
C LEU A 150 -4.21 2.73 13.39
N TYR A 151 -3.12 2.41 14.11
CA TYR A 151 -2.97 2.72 15.53
C TYR A 151 -3.08 4.24 15.80
N ALA A 152 -2.45 5.06 14.94
CA ALA A 152 -2.53 6.51 15.01
C ALA A 152 -3.93 7.04 14.64
N ALA A 153 -4.58 6.46 13.61
CA ALA A 153 -5.89 6.86 13.13
C ALA A 153 -6.99 6.69 14.20
N ILE A 154 -6.96 5.58 14.96
CA ILE A 154 -7.91 5.31 16.04
C ILE A 154 -7.59 6.09 17.33
N GLY A 155 -6.49 6.86 17.35
CA GLY A 155 -6.15 7.76 18.43
C GLY A 155 -5.63 7.09 19.70
N LEU A 156 -4.98 5.93 19.60
CA LEU A 156 -4.40 5.24 20.75
C LEU A 156 -3.21 6.01 21.34
N PRO A 157 -2.96 5.84 22.66
CA PRO A 157 -1.84 6.52 23.33
C PRO A 157 -0.50 6.19 22.66
N GLY A 158 0.32 7.21 22.37
CA GLY A 158 1.60 7.03 21.68
C GLY A 158 1.49 6.86 20.16
N GLY A 159 0.30 6.89 19.55
CA GLY A 159 0.12 6.78 18.09
C GLY A 159 0.84 7.84 17.26
N GLY A 160 1.21 8.98 17.88
CA GLY A 160 2.02 10.02 17.24
C GLY A 160 3.53 9.75 17.19
N TRP A 161 4.00 8.63 17.78
CA TRP A 161 5.43 8.30 17.81
C TRP A 161 6.06 8.32 16.40
N PRO A 162 7.29 8.88 16.22
CA PRO A 162 8.23 9.39 17.23
C PRO A 162 7.97 10.84 17.70
N TRP A 163 6.89 11.46 17.29
CA TRP A 163 6.56 12.84 17.62
C TRP A 163 5.74 12.90 18.92
N ALA A 164 6.05 13.87 19.78
CA ALA A 164 5.18 14.16 20.92
C ALA A 164 3.81 14.59 20.40
N THR A 165 2.75 13.97 20.91
CA THR A 165 1.37 14.38 20.61
C THR A 165 1.18 15.81 21.09
N PHE A 166 1.02 16.75 20.19
CA PHE A 166 0.53 18.08 20.53
C PHE A 166 -0.93 17.91 21.01
N ARG A 167 -1.13 18.08 22.29
CA ARG A 167 -2.45 18.17 22.90
C ARG A 167 -3.09 19.51 22.57
#